data_07ce74110090e722886b0aeb90f0e22c
#
_entry.id   07ce74110090e722886b0aeb90f0e22c
#
_cell.length_a   1.000
_cell.length_b   1.000
_cell.length_c   1.000
_cell.angle_alpha   90.00
_cell.angle_beta   90.00
_cell.angle_gamma   90.00
#
_symmetry.space_group_name_H-M   'P 1'
#
loop_
_entity.id
_entity.type
_entity.pdbx_description
1 polymer ?
#
loop_
_entity_poly.entity_id
_entity_poly.type
_entity_poly.pdbx_seq_one_letter_code
_entity_poly.pdbx_strand_id
1 'polypeptide(L)'
;KRKYMNRDPKVFFDGMTFWDEKNGIAVSDPIEGKFFIVVTKDGGDNWEQYPSTYIPIPQNGEAAFAASGTAITVAGKDLVWFGTGGGDKARIFLSEDRGENWRAFDSQIKSGSSSCGVFSICFKDELNGIAVGGDYKNDKDQTSNCSISDDGGLSWQSVKSNQPNGFRSCVSWNAKYKFYLTTGTSGTDYTIDDGKTWSGIDSRSFHSISISKSDGSCFMVGDKGVIAKIRVR
;
A
#
# COMPACT_ATOMS: atom_id res chain seq x y z
N LYS A 1 24.79 10.04 -2.93
CA LYS A 1 25.61 8.81 -3.02
C LYS A 1 24.66 7.61 -3.04
N ARG A 2 24.91 6.61 -3.97
CA ARG A 2 24.14 5.37 -3.97
C ARG A 2 24.42 4.59 -2.68
N LYS A 3 23.37 4.16 -1.96
CA LYS A 3 23.48 3.47 -0.68
C LYS A 3 23.32 1.95 -0.80
N TYR A 4 22.52 1.50 -1.75
CA TYR A 4 22.31 0.09 -2.04
C TYR A 4 22.25 -0.16 -3.56
N MET A 5 22.69 -1.31 -3.99
CA MET A 5 22.54 -1.78 -5.36
C MET A 5 22.51 -3.31 -5.38
N ASN A 6 21.44 -3.88 -5.87
CA ASN A 6 21.41 -5.26 -6.31
C ASN A 6 21.72 -5.31 -7.81
N ARG A 7 22.50 -6.30 -8.27
CA ARG A 7 22.85 -6.48 -9.67
C ARG A 7 22.01 -7.54 -10.37
N ASP A 8 21.17 -8.26 -9.62
CA ASP A 8 20.22 -9.21 -10.20
C ASP A 8 19.16 -8.40 -10.97
N PRO A 9 19.00 -8.60 -12.30
CA PRO A 9 18.02 -7.88 -13.10
C PRO A 9 16.57 -8.21 -12.74
N LYS A 10 16.34 -9.24 -11.93
CA LYS A 10 15.00 -9.61 -11.44
C LYS A 10 14.57 -8.80 -10.22
N VAL A 11 15.49 -8.10 -9.54
CA VAL A 11 15.15 -7.27 -8.38
C VAL A 11 14.46 -6.00 -8.85
N PHE A 12 13.22 -5.81 -8.42
CA PHE A 12 12.43 -4.62 -8.67
C PHE A 12 11.74 -4.19 -7.37
N PHE A 13 12.21 -3.11 -6.75
CA PHE A 13 11.64 -2.61 -5.51
C PHE A 13 10.33 -1.87 -5.75
N ASP A 14 9.26 -2.35 -5.11
CA ASP A 14 7.89 -1.83 -5.23
C ASP A 14 7.56 -0.77 -4.20
N GLY A 15 8.16 -0.87 -3.02
CA GLY A 15 7.91 0.07 -1.95
C GLY A 15 8.97 0.02 -0.86
N MET A 16 9.06 1.14 -0.14
CA MET A 16 9.98 1.32 0.98
C MET A 16 9.30 2.18 2.04
N THR A 17 9.51 1.81 3.31
CA THR A 17 8.99 2.59 4.44
C THR A 17 9.95 2.52 5.63
N PHE A 18 9.76 3.40 6.61
CA PHE A 18 10.57 3.49 7.82
C PHE A 18 9.68 3.56 9.05
N TRP A 19 10.03 2.81 10.11
CA TRP A 19 9.40 2.93 11.44
C TRP A 19 9.88 4.18 12.17
N ASP A 20 11.17 4.48 11.99
CA ASP A 20 11.86 5.63 12.61
C ASP A 20 13.02 6.11 11.71
N GLU A 21 13.81 7.06 12.19
CA GLU A 21 14.94 7.65 11.44
C GLU A 21 16.04 6.65 11.08
N LYS A 22 16.08 5.46 11.73
CA LYS A 22 17.14 4.47 11.55
C LYS A 22 16.65 3.19 10.88
N ASN A 23 15.44 2.75 11.23
CA ASN A 23 14.94 1.43 10.88
C ASN A 23 13.97 1.50 9.70
N GLY A 24 14.33 0.89 8.60
CA GLY A 24 13.52 0.86 7.38
C GLY A 24 13.52 -0.50 6.70
N ILE A 25 12.54 -0.71 5.82
CA ILE A 25 12.31 -1.93 5.06
C ILE A 25 11.89 -1.60 3.64
N ALA A 26 12.35 -2.38 2.67
CA ALA A 26 11.88 -2.33 1.29
C ALA A 26 11.57 -3.74 0.78
N VAL A 27 10.51 -3.84 -0.02
CA VAL A 27 10.05 -5.07 -0.64
C VAL A 27 10.19 -4.98 -2.16
N SER A 28 10.61 -6.09 -2.76
CA SER A 28 10.67 -6.31 -4.20
C SER A 28 9.79 -7.49 -4.59
N ASP A 29 9.46 -7.57 -5.85
CA ASP A 29 8.84 -8.74 -6.46
C ASP A 29 9.54 -10.05 -6.10
N PRO A 30 8.84 -11.20 -6.21
CA PRO A 30 9.42 -12.49 -5.91
C PRO A 30 10.58 -12.86 -6.84
N ILE A 31 11.67 -13.33 -6.24
CA ILE A 31 12.83 -13.90 -6.93
C ILE A 31 12.99 -15.33 -6.45
N GLU A 32 13.09 -16.28 -7.38
CA GLU A 32 13.23 -17.71 -7.07
C GLU A 32 12.16 -18.24 -6.10
N GLY A 33 10.92 -17.74 -6.28
CA GLY A 33 9.77 -18.17 -5.48
C GLY A 33 9.69 -17.55 -4.08
N LYS A 34 10.39 -16.44 -3.81
CA LYS A 34 10.35 -15.72 -2.53
C LYS A 34 10.36 -14.21 -2.75
N PHE A 35 9.58 -13.45 -1.98
CA PHE A 35 9.70 -12.00 -1.95
C PHE A 35 11.10 -11.59 -1.49
N PHE A 36 11.71 -10.66 -2.22
CA PHE A 36 13.03 -10.15 -1.88
C PHE A 36 12.87 -8.91 -0.98
N ILE A 37 13.36 -9.01 0.25
CA ILE A 37 13.22 -7.99 1.28
C ILE A 37 14.61 -7.51 1.71
N VAL A 38 14.78 -6.21 1.83
CA VAL A 38 15.97 -5.59 2.41
C VAL A 38 15.59 -4.68 3.57
N VAL A 39 16.46 -4.60 4.57
CA VAL A 39 16.28 -3.76 5.75
C VAL A 39 17.49 -2.88 5.99
N THR A 40 17.25 -1.75 6.66
CA THR A 40 18.30 -0.87 7.19
C THR A 40 18.08 -0.63 8.68
N LYS A 41 19.18 -0.41 9.40
CA LYS A 41 19.22 -0.08 10.84
C LYS A 41 19.95 1.24 11.13
N ASP A 42 20.36 1.94 10.07
CA ASP A 42 21.19 3.15 10.14
C ASP A 42 20.68 4.31 9.26
N GLY A 43 19.36 4.35 9.01
CA GLY A 43 18.72 5.40 8.24
C GLY A 43 18.94 5.28 6.73
N GLY A 44 19.23 4.08 6.25
CA GLY A 44 19.44 3.80 4.83
C GLY A 44 20.87 3.98 4.36
N ASP A 45 21.83 4.15 5.27
CA ASP A 45 23.24 4.21 4.92
C ASP A 45 23.76 2.85 4.47
N ASN A 46 23.31 1.78 5.11
CA ASN A 46 23.52 0.40 4.70
C ASN A 46 22.20 -0.35 4.66
N TRP A 47 22.08 -1.29 3.71
CA TRP A 47 20.94 -2.18 3.54
C TRP A 47 21.42 -3.60 3.45
N GLU A 48 20.76 -4.50 4.14
CA GLU A 48 21.04 -5.94 4.13
C GLU A 48 19.81 -6.72 3.70
N GLN A 49 20.02 -7.81 2.97
CA GLN A 49 18.93 -8.71 2.61
C GLN A 49 18.46 -9.45 3.87
N TYR A 50 17.15 -9.43 4.10
CA TYR A 50 16.54 -10.20 5.18
C TYR A 50 16.48 -11.69 4.80
N PRO A 51 16.82 -12.60 5.72
CA PRO A 51 16.64 -14.03 5.48
C PRO A 51 15.16 -14.33 5.23
N SER A 52 14.83 -14.75 4.00
CA SER A 52 13.45 -15.01 3.59
C SER A 52 12.89 -16.36 4.06
N THR A 53 13.40 -16.90 5.17
CA THR A 53 13.06 -18.27 5.61
C THR A 53 11.63 -18.39 6.13
N TYR A 54 11.06 -17.29 6.59
CA TYR A 54 9.76 -17.24 7.26
C TYR A 54 8.72 -16.39 6.53
N ILE A 55 8.82 -16.25 5.20
CA ILE A 55 7.83 -15.57 4.39
C ILE A 55 6.98 -16.57 3.61
N PRO A 56 5.64 -16.43 3.58
CA PRO A 56 4.78 -17.32 2.79
C PRO A 56 5.16 -17.32 1.31
N ILE A 57 5.12 -18.49 0.69
CA ILE A 57 5.45 -18.67 -0.72
C ILE A 57 4.46 -17.85 -1.57
N PRO A 58 4.94 -17.07 -2.55
CA PRO A 58 4.08 -16.38 -3.51
C PRO A 58 3.24 -17.36 -4.32
N GLN A 59 2.01 -16.97 -4.65
CA GLN A 59 1.18 -17.65 -5.62
C GLN A 59 1.77 -17.48 -7.03
N ASN A 60 1.34 -18.31 -7.97
CA ASN A 60 1.74 -18.13 -9.37
C ASN A 60 1.30 -16.76 -9.90
N GLY A 61 2.23 -15.98 -10.42
CA GLY A 61 2.00 -14.62 -10.92
C GLY A 61 1.79 -13.55 -9.85
N GLU A 62 1.91 -13.88 -8.57
CA GLU A 62 1.79 -12.89 -7.49
C GLU A 62 3.01 -11.96 -7.43
N ALA A 63 2.73 -10.66 -7.33
CA ALA A 63 3.70 -9.58 -7.31
C ALA A 63 3.22 -8.45 -6.38
N ALA A 64 4.12 -7.57 -5.96
CA ALA A 64 3.76 -6.29 -5.37
C ALA A 64 3.53 -5.25 -6.48
N PHE A 65 3.09 -4.03 -6.14
CA PHE A 65 2.82 -2.99 -7.14
C PHE A 65 3.48 -1.66 -6.79
N ALA A 66 4.40 -1.21 -7.63
CA ALA A 66 5.13 0.05 -7.48
C ALA A 66 4.32 1.27 -7.98
N ALA A 67 3.01 1.37 -7.70
CA ALA A 67 2.16 2.41 -8.29
C ALA A 67 2.31 3.78 -7.61
N SER A 68 2.45 3.82 -6.29
CA SER A 68 2.49 5.07 -5.50
C SER A 68 3.57 5.08 -4.42
N GLY A 69 4.30 3.97 -4.27
CA GLY A 69 5.25 3.76 -3.17
C GLY A 69 4.59 3.45 -1.82
N THR A 70 3.26 3.27 -1.78
CA THR A 70 2.48 2.98 -0.57
C THR A 70 1.91 1.55 -0.53
N ALA A 71 2.49 0.65 -1.33
CA ALA A 71 2.19 -0.79 -1.27
C ALA A 71 2.67 -1.44 0.03
N ILE A 72 3.59 -0.79 0.75
CA ILE A 72 4.10 -1.19 2.06
C ILE A 72 3.88 -0.06 3.07
N THR A 73 3.50 -0.40 4.30
CA THR A 73 3.27 0.54 5.39
C THR A 73 3.67 -0.04 6.74
N VAL A 74 3.92 0.82 7.71
CA VAL A 74 4.29 0.46 9.08
C VAL A 74 3.41 1.18 10.09
N ALA A 75 3.21 0.57 11.27
CA ALA A 75 2.62 1.21 12.42
C ALA A 75 3.28 0.70 13.72
N GLY A 76 3.15 1.47 14.80
CA GLY A 76 3.78 1.13 16.07
C GLY A 76 5.30 1.01 15.95
N LYS A 77 5.87 0.07 16.70
CA LYS A 77 7.32 -0.15 16.71
C LYS A 77 7.78 -1.23 15.76
N ASP A 78 6.95 -2.27 15.55
CA ASP A 78 7.40 -3.53 14.94
C ASP A 78 6.50 -4.02 13.81
N LEU A 79 5.30 -3.42 13.63
CA LEU A 79 4.32 -3.85 12.63
C LEU A 79 4.67 -3.33 11.23
N VAL A 80 4.55 -4.22 10.25
CA VAL A 80 4.67 -3.87 8.83
C VAL A 80 3.72 -4.73 7.99
N TRP A 81 3.10 -4.09 6.99
CA TRP A 81 2.24 -4.75 6.01
C TRP A 81 2.69 -4.40 4.60
N PHE A 82 2.58 -5.37 3.68
CA PHE A 82 2.62 -5.06 2.26
C PHE A 82 1.53 -5.82 1.50
N GLY A 83 1.06 -5.20 0.42
CA GLY A 83 0.01 -5.73 -0.43
C GLY A 83 0.54 -6.32 -1.73
N THR A 84 -0.18 -7.33 -2.24
CA THR A 84 0.14 -8.04 -3.47
C THR A 84 -1.09 -8.22 -4.36
N GLY A 85 -0.83 -8.66 -5.59
CA GLY A 85 -1.86 -9.05 -6.55
C GLY A 85 -1.26 -9.88 -7.66
N GLY A 86 -1.95 -9.99 -8.79
CA GLY A 86 -1.49 -10.78 -9.93
C GLY A 86 -1.74 -12.29 -9.82
N GLY A 87 -1.87 -12.82 -8.62
CA GLY A 87 -2.18 -14.22 -8.34
C GLY A 87 -3.69 -14.50 -8.28
N ASP A 88 -4.04 -15.72 -7.85
CA ASP A 88 -5.45 -16.13 -7.65
C ASP A 88 -6.13 -15.31 -6.56
N LYS A 89 -5.37 -14.88 -5.57
CA LYS A 89 -5.79 -14.03 -4.45
C LYS A 89 -4.91 -12.77 -4.40
N ALA A 90 -5.55 -11.63 -4.11
CA ALA A 90 -4.84 -10.45 -3.65
C ALA A 90 -4.63 -10.58 -2.14
N ARG A 91 -3.38 -10.61 -1.69
CA ARG A 91 -3.03 -10.87 -0.30
C ARG A 91 -2.40 -9.65 0.36
N ILE A 92 -2.49 -9.61 1.69
CA ILE A 92 -1.74 -8.68 2.52
C ILE A 92 -0.84 -9.51 3.44
N PHE A 93 0.44 -9.23 3.37
CA PHE A 93 1.45 -9.82 4.23
C PHE A 93 1.62 -8.95 5.45
N LEU A 94 1.61 -9.56 6.62
CA LEU A 94 1.82 -8.93 7.93
C LEU A 94 3.03 -9.54 8.61
N SER A 95 3.91 -8.69 9.11
CA SER A 95 4.93 -9.03 10.10
C SER A 95 4.70 -8.21 11.37
N GLU A 96 4.88 -8.85 12.52
CA GLU A 96 4.77 -8.25 13.85
C GLU A 96 6.15 -8.10 14.54
N ASP A 97 7.23 -8.36 13.79
CA ASP A 97 8.62 -8.39 14.26
C ASP A 97 9.60 -7.74 13.28
N ARG A 98 9.18 -6.63 12.65
CA ARG A 98 9.99 -5.83 11.70
C ARG A 98 10.41 -6.59 10.45
N GLY A 99 9.64 -7.59 10.03
CA GLY A 99 9.89 -8.34 8.80
C GLY A 99 10.67 -9.64 9.00
N GLU A 100 10.88 -10.10 10.24
CA GLU A 100 11.52 -11.39 10.50
C GLU A 100 10.62 -12.56 10.12
N ASN A 101 9.38 -12.52 10.55
CA ASN A 101 8.36 -13.53 10.26
C ASN A 101 7.13 -12.91 9.63
N TRP A 102 6.56 -13.59 8.64
CA TRP A 102 5.43 -13.09 7.89
C TRP A 102 4.27 -14.08 7.86
N ARG A 103 3.06 -13.52 7.91
CA ARG A 103 1.80 -14.22 7.63
C ARG A 103 1.11 -13.54 6.46
N ALA A 104 0.32 -14.27 5.68
CA ALA A 104 -0.43 -13.71 4.55
C ALA A 104 -1.93 -13.93 4.75
N PHE A 105 -2.70 -12.89 4.48
CA PHE A 105 -4.15 -12.85 4.63
C PHE A 105 -4.82 -12.45 3.31
N ASP A 106 -6.01 -13.00 3.04
CA ASP A 106 -6.82 -12.62 1.88
C ASP A 106 -7.36 -11.20 2.08
N SER A 107 -7.02 -10.29 1.18
CA SER A 107 -7.41 -8.87 1.28
C SER A 107 -8.85 -8.60 0.92
N GLN A 108 -9.58 -9.56 0.32
CA GLN A 108 -10.91 -9.37 -0.27
C GLN A 108 -10.96 -8.34 -1.41
N ILE A 109 -9.81 -7.87 -1.89
CA ILE A 109 -9.71 -6.99 -3.07
C ILE A 109 -9.71 -7.85 -4.33
N LYS A 110 -10.19 -7.27 -5.44
CA LYS A 110 -10.25 -7.90 -6.75
C LYS A 110 -8.91 -8.56 -7.13
N SER A 111 -8.97 -9.80 -7.61
CA SER A 111 -7.82 -10.64 -7.93
C SER A 111 -8.08 -11.46 -9.19
N GLY A 112 -7.18 -12.40 -9.53
CA GLY A 112 -7.36 -13.34 -10.63
C GLY A 112 -6.84 -12.84 -11.99
N SER A 113 -6.17 -11.69 -12.02
CA SER A 113 -5.42 -11.25 -13.22
C SER A 113 -4.20 -10.43 -12.83
N SER A 114 -3.22 -10.33 -13.72
CA SER A 114 -1.97 -9.57 -13.49
C SER A 114 -2.17 -8.06 -13.29
N SER A 115 -3.38 -7.54 -13.54
CA SER A 115 -3.72 -6.14 -13.35
C SER A 115 -4.52 -5.88 -12.07
N CYS A 116 -4.88 -6.94 -11.34
CA CYS A 116 -5.72 -6.84 -10.15
C CYS A 116 -4.92 -7.07 -8.87
N GLY A 117 -5.25 -6.32 -7.80
CA GLY A 117 -4.65 -6.55 -6.49
C GLY A 117 -4.74 -5.36 -5.55
N VAL A 118 -3.97 -5.46 -4.46
CA VAL A 118 -3.77 -4.39 -3.49
C VAL A 118 -2.66 -3.48 -4.00
N PHE A 119 -2.94 -2.21 -4.18
CA PHE A 119 -1.98 -1.22 -4.67
C PHE A 119 -1.47 -0.28 -3.58
N SER A 120 -2.23 -0.14 -2.50
CA SER A 120 -1.85 0.74 -1.39
C SER A 120 -2.52 0.30 -0.09
N ILE A 121 -1.78 0.44 1.01
CA ILE A 121 -2.25 0.14 2.37
C ILE A 121 -1.88 1.30 3.28
N CYS A 122 -2.81 1.69 4.15
CA CYS A 122 -2.56 2.71 5.16
C CYS A 122 -3.23 2.32 6.48
N PHE A 123 -2.45 2.27 7.54
CA PHE A 123 -2.93 2.12 8.91
C PHE A 123 -2.89 3.47 9.63
N LYS A 124 -3.98 3.88 10.29
CA LYS A 124 -4.02 5.08 11.14
C LYS A 124 -3.45 4.82 12.53
N ASP A 125 -3.49 3.58 12.96
CA ASP A 125 -2.97 3.05 14.22
C ASP A 125 -2.61 1.55 14.02
N GLU A 126 -2.28 0.83 15.08
CA GLU A 126 -1.87 -0.58 15.02
C GLU A 126 -3.01 -1.55 14.67
N LEU A 127 -4.28 -1.13 14.80
CA LEU A 127 -5.45 -1.98 14.59
C LEU A 127 -6.23 -1.64 13.32
N ASN A 128 -6.36 -0.32 13.02
CA ASN A 128 -7.27 0.15 11.99
C ASN A 128 -6.56 0.47 10.69
N GLY A 129 -6.84 -0.30 9.66
CA GLY A 129 -6.21 -0.19 8.35
C GLY A 129 -7.19 -0.21 7.18
N ILE A 130 -6.78 0.42 6.09
CA ILE A 130 -7.48 0.42 4.81
C ILE A 130 -6.51 -0.05 3.74
N ALA A 131 -6.97 -0.97 2.89
CA ALA A 131 -6.31 -1.38 1.67
C ALA A 131 -7.17 -0.98 0.47
N VAL A 132 -6.54 -0.45 -0.57
CA VAL A 132 -7.19 -0.09 -1.82
C VAL A 132 -6.46 -0.68 -3.01
N GLY A 133 -7.20 -0.83 -4.11
CA GLY A 133 -6.65 -1.39 -5.35
C GLY A 133 -7.74 -1.53 -6.42
N GLY A 134 -7.92 -2.74 -6.92
CA GLY A 134 -8.85 -3.08 -7.99
C GLY A 134 -8.12 -3.51 -9.26
N ASP A 135 -8.65 -3.16 -10.42
CA ASP A 135 -8.09 -3.49 -11.73
C ASP A 135 -7.69 -2.22 -12.48
N TYR A 136 -6.37 -1.96 -12.64
CA TYR A 136 -5.90 -0.76 -13.33
C TYR A 136 -6.19 -0.77 -14.85
N LYS A 137 -6.47 -1.93 -15.45
CA LYS A 137 -6.90 -2.03 -16.85
C LYS A 137 -8.39 -1.76 -17.03
N ASN A 138 -9.19 -1.90 -15.97
CA ASN A 138 -10.60 -1.56 -15.94
C ASN A 138 -10.85 -0.59 -14.77
N ASP A 139 -10.27 0.59 -14.86
CA ASP A 139 -10.15 1.56 -13.77
C ASP A 139 -11.48 2.15 -13.29
N LYS A 140 -12.56 1.95 -14.03
CA LYS A 140 -13.92 2.36 -13.63
C LYS A 140 -14.69 1.29 -12.87
N ASP A 141 -14.15 0.06 -12.81
CA ASP A 141 -14.77 -1.01 -12.04
C ASP A 141 -14.59 -0.75 -10.53
N GLN A 142 -15.71 -0.65 -9.85
CA GLN A 142 -15.75 -0.38 -8.41
C GLN A 142 -15.77 -1.69 -7.58
N THR A 143 -15.87 -2.84 -8.23
CA THR A 143 -16.05 -4.12 -7.54
C THR A 143 -14.81 -4.50 -6.73
N SER A 144 -14.98 -4.67 -5.40
CA SER A 144 -13.90 -5.13 -4.49
C SER A 144 -12.60 -4.32 -4.63
N ASN A 145 -12.70 -3.01 -4.64
CA ASN A 145 -11.56 -2.09 -4.77
C ASN A 145 -11.09 -1.49 -3.45
N CYS A 146 -11.80 -1.77 -2.36
CA CYS A 146 -11.49 -1.28 -1.01
C CYS A 146 -11.79 -2.35 0.04
N SER A 147 -10.92 -2.48 1.01
CA SER A 147 -11.06 -3.38 2.15
C SER A 147 -10.57 -2.72 3.43
N ILE A 148 -11.21 -3.04 4.55
CA ILE A 148 -10.90 -2.48 5.86
C ILE A 148 -10.56 -3.59 6.85
N SER A 149 -9.69 -3.27 7.81
CA SER A 149 -9.35 -4.11 8.96
C SER A 149 -9.46 -3.29 10.23
N ASP A 150 -9.95 -3.90 11.32
CA ASP A 150 -10.03 -3.35 12.67
C ASP A 150 -9.31 -4.23 13.72
N ASP A 151 -8.54 -5.21 13.24
CA ASP A 151 -7.83 -6.19 14.06
C ASP A 151 -6.31 -6.28 13.73
N GLY A 152 -5.73 -5.21 13.19
CA GLY A 152 -4.32 -5.16 12.85
C GLY A 152 -3.96 -5.89 11.55
N GLY A 153 -4.93 -6.14 10.68
CA GLY A 153 -4.73 -6.82 9.39
C GLY A 153 -4.79 -8.34 9.48
N LEU A 154 -5.27 -8.90 10.61
CA LEU A 154 -5.51 -10.34 10.76
C LEU A 154 -6.72 -10.80 9.94
N SER A 155 -7.69 -9.91 9.76
CA SER A 155 -8.80 -10.10 8.85
C SER A 155 -9.13 -8.82 8.07
N TRP A 156 -9.71 -9.01 6.88
CA TRP A 156 -10.07 -7.93 5.96
C TRP A 156 -11.50 -8.09 5.47
N GLN A 157 -12.24 -6.99 5.46
CA GLN A 157 -13.63 -6.95 5.04
C GLN A 157 -13.78 -6.04 3.82
N SER A 158 -14.32 -6.57 2.73
CA SER A 158 -14.61 -5.78 1.54
C SER A 158 -15.71 -4.76 1.81
N VAL A 159 -15.48 -3.51 1.41
CA VAL A 159 -16.51 -2.46 1.41
C VAL A 159 -17.46 -2.71 0.23
N LYS A 160 -18.74 -2.93 0.52
CA LYS A 160 -19.74 -3.37 -0.49
C LYS A 160 -20.67 -2.27 -0.99
N SER A 161 -20.69 -1.14 -0.30
CA SER A 161 -21.56 0.01 -0.65
C SER A 161 -20.82 1.30 -0.40
N ASN A 162 -21.07 2.31 -1.25
CA ASN A 162 -20.40 3.61 -1.17
C ASN A 162 -18.87 3.49 -1.10
N GLN A 163 -18.30 2.53 -1.82
CA GLN A 163 -16.86 2.34 -1.96
C GLN A 163 -16.24 3.40 -2.87
N PRO A 164 -14.90 3.50 -2.97
CA PRO A 164 -14.24 4.44 -3.89
C PRO A 164 -14.68 4.22 -5.35
N ASN A 165 -14.71 5.29 -6.14
CA ASN A 165 -15.18 5.28 -7.52
C ASN A 165 -14.15 4.67 -8.50
N GLY A 166 -13.99 3.34 -8.49
CA GLY A 166 -13.08 2.59 -9.37
C GLY A 166 -11.70 2.34 -8.78
N PHE A 167 -10.73 2.03 -9.61
CA PHE A 167 -9.36 1.69 -9.23
C PHE A 167 -8.69 2.79 -8.40
N ARG A 168 -8.01 2.41 -7.33
CA ARG A 168 -7.23 3.31 -6.46
C ARG A 168 -5.79 2.82 -6.32
N SER A 169 -4.85 3.71 -6.59
CA SER A 169 -3.41 3.45 -6.52
C SER A 169 -2.76 3.90 -5.22
N CYS A 170 -3.44 4.78 -4.46
CA CYS A 170 -2.89 5.34 -3.23
C CYS A 170 -3.98 5.60 -2.20
N VAL A 171 -3.74 5.27 -0.94
CA VAL A 171 -4.54 5.69 0.22
C VAL A 171 -3.62 6.26 1.30
N SER A 172 -4.05 7.33 1.97
CA SER A 172 -3.29 8.01 3.02
C SER A 172 -4.19 8.53 4.13
N TRP A 173 -3.72 8.48 5.37
CA TRP A 173 -4.38 9.01 6.56
C TRP A 173 -3.94 10.42 6.89
N ASN A 174 -4.88 11.32 7.08
CA ASN A 174 -4.63 12.66 7.61
C ASN A 174 -4.88 12.69 9.11
N ALA A 175 -3.82 12.59 9.89
CA ALA A 175 -3.92 12.53 11.36
C ALA A 175 -4.44 13.83 11.98
N LYS A 176 -4.23 14.99 11.33
CA LYS A 176 -4.69 16.30 11.82
C LYS A 176 -6.18 16.48 11.67
N TYR A 177 -6.72 16.14 10.49
CA TYR A 177 -8.12 16.37 10.16
C TYR A 177 -8.98 15.10 10.25
N LYS A 178 -8.38 13.95 10.62
CA LYS A 178 -9.05 12.68 10.89
C LYS A 178 -9.88 12.14 9.72
N PHE A 179 -9.26 12.06 8.53
CA PHE A 179 -9.86 11.42 7.38
C PHE A 179 -8.83 10.62 6.58
N TYR A 180 -9.30 9.64 5.82
CA TYR A 180 -8.51 9.02 4.76
C TYR A 180 -8.83 9.65 3.42
N LEU A 181 -7.80 9.75 2.60
CA LEU A 181 -7.88 10.17 1.21
C LEU A 181 -7.36 9.05 0.33
N THR A 182 -8.07 8.75 -0.75
CA THR A 182 -7.63 7.77 -1.76
C THR A 182 -7.71 8.36 -3.16
N THR A 183 -6.77 8.01 -4.03
CA THR A 183 -6.75 8.46 -5.41
C THR A 183 -6.31 7.35 -6.37
N GLY A 184 -6.67 7.50 -7.63
CA GLY A 184 -6.30 6.64 -8.74
C GLY A 184 -6.61 7.29 -10.08
N THR A 185 -6.49 6.53 -11.16
CA THR A 185 -6.74 7.02 -12.52
C THR A 185 -8.20 7.46 -12.74
N SER A 186 -9.15 6.92 -11.95
CA SER A 186 -10.58 7.23 -12.04
C SER A 186 -11.07 8.29 -11.04
N GLY A 187 -10.17 8.96 -10.32
CA GLY A 187 -10.54 10.08 -9.43
C GLY A 187 -10.00 9.95 -8.00
N THR A 188 -10.56 10.76 -7.12
CA THR A 188 -10.18 10.90 -5.71
C THR A 188 -11.41 10.87 -4.82
N ASP A 189 -11.37 10.11 -3.75
CA ASP A 189 -12.41 9.99 -2.73
C ASP A 189 -11.83 10.19 -1.33
N TYR A 190 -12.68 10.53 -0.37
CA TYR A 190 -12.32 10.59 1.05
C TYR A 190 -13.35 9.86 1.91
N THR A 191 -12.92 9.49 3.11
CA THR A 191 -13.78 8.91 4.15
C THR A 191 -13.43 9.48 5.52
N ILE A 192 -14.44 9.62 6.38
CA ILE A 192 -14.31 10.05 7.79
C ILE A 192 -14.79 8.98 8.78
N ASP A 193 -15.18 7.82 8.29
CA ASP A 193 -15.76 6.71 9.05
C ASP A 193 -14.97 5.40 8.92
N ASP A 194 -13.62 5.54 8.82
CA ASP A 194 -12.67 4.43 8.74
C ASP A 194 -12.89 3.53 7.50
N GLY A 195 -13.27 4.17 6.38
CA GLY A 195 -13.40 3.48 5.10
C GLY A 195 -14.74 2.78 4.87
N LYS A 196 -15.70 2.89 5.79
CA LYS A 196 -17.02 2.26 5.65
C LYS A 196 -17.83 2.89 4.52
N THR A 197 -17.72 4.20 4.35
CA THR A 197 -18.31 4.94 3.22
C THR A 197 -17.34 5.95 2.64
N TRP A 198 -17.41 6.16 1.33
CA TRP A 198 -16.54 7.08 0.58
C TRP A 198 -17.33 8.11 -0.20
N SER A 199 -16.78 9.31 -0.32
CA SER A 199 -17.33 10.41 -1.08
C SER A 199 -16.32 10.92 -2.10
N GLY A 200 -16.72 10.98 -3.38
CA GLY A 200 -15.89 11.51 -4.47
C GLY A 200 -15.73 13.02 -4.39
N ILE A 201 -14.51 13.52 -4.60
CA ILE A 201 -14.19 14.95 -4.58
C ILE A 201 -13.52 15.45 -5.86
N ASP A 202 -12.93 14.58 -6.65
CA ASP A 202 -12.23 14.94 -7.90
C ASP A 202 -12.29 13.77 -8.88
N SER A 203 -12.52 14.04 -10.15
CA SER A 203 -12.57 13.04 -11.21
C SER A 203 -11.28 12.95 -12.05
N ARG A 204 -10.29 13.79 -11.76
CA ARG A 204 -9.00 13.78 -12.47
C ARG A 204 -8.15 12.59 -12.04
N SER A 205 -7.29 12.15 -12.95
CA SER A 205 -6.29 11.09 -12.70
C SER A 205 -5.17 11.62 -11.82
N PHE A 206 -4.97 10.97 -10.65
CA PHE A 206 -3.80 11.12 -9.82
C PHE A 206 -3.27 9.74 -9.44
N HIS A 207 -1.98 9.65 -9.08
CA HIS A 207 -1.32 8.37 -8.79
C HIS A 207 -0.86 8.26 -7.35
N SER A 208 -0.48 9.38 -6.72
CA SER A 208 0.08 9.38 -5.37
C SER A 208 -0.39 10.57 -4.56
N ILE A 209 -0.45 10.39 -3.25
CA ILE A 209 -0.84 11.37 -2.23
C ILE A 209 0.33 11.52 -1.27
N SER A 210 0.62 12.76 -0.89
CA SER A 210 1.51 13.08 0.22
C SER A 210 0.79 14.00 1.19
N ILE A 211 0.82 13.64 2.48
CA ILE A 211 0.19 14.41 3.57
C ILE A 211 1.28 14.86 4.54
N SER A 212 1.35 16.17 4.76
CA SER A 212 2.27 16.76 5.72
C SER A 212 1.87 16.37 7.15
N LYS A 213 2.81 15.78 7.90
CA LYS A 213 2.60 15.42 9.30
C LYS A 213 2.44 16.65 10.22
N SER A 214 3.04 17.79 9.84
CA SER A 214 3.05 18.99 10.68
C SER A 214 1.77 19.82 10.57
N ASP A 215 1.26 20.04 9.35
CA ASP A 215 0.12 20.94 9.10
C ASP A 215 -1.09 20.26 8.43
N GLY A 216 -0.99 18.98 8.07
CA GLY A 216 -2.05 18.23 7.42
C GLY A 216 -2.30 18.64 5.95
N SER A 217 -1.41 19.43 5.35
CA SER A 217 -1.51 19.77 3.92
C SER A 217 -1.44 18.53 3.06
N CYS A 218 -2.38 18.38 2.13
CA CYS A 218 -2.47 17.22 1.22
C CYS A 218 -2.10 17.65 -0.20
N PHE A 219 -1.16 16.93 -0.80
CA PHE A 219 -0.78 17.10 -2.21
C PHE A 219 -1.00 15.79 -2.95
N MET A 220 -1.43 15.91 -4.20
CA MET A 220 -1.59 14.81 -5.14
C MET A 220 -0.78 15.07 -6.39
N VAL A 221 -0.21 14.03 -6.97
CA VAL A 221 0.51 14.08 -8.24
C VAL A 221 -0.06 13.05 -9.21
N GLY A 222 -0.04 13.36 -10.49
CA GLY A 222 -0.62 12.50 -11.52
C GLY A 222 0.02 12.70 -12.89
N ASP A 223 -0.68 12.24 -13.92
CA ASP A 223 -0.22 12.29 -15.30
C ASP A 223 0.15 13.70 -15.77
N LYS A 224 1.09 13.75 -16.71
CA LYS A 224 1.53 14.99 -17.39
C LYS A 224 2.04 16.07 -16.43
N GLY A 225 2.56 15.66 -15.26
CA GLY A 225 3.13 16.56 -14.27
C GLY A 225 2.08 17.36 -13.48
N VAL A 226 0.82 16.93 -13.45
CA VAL A 226 -0.21 17.60 -12.65
C VAL A 226 0.10 17.47 -11.16
N ILE A 227 -0.01 18.59 -10.45
CA ILE A 227 0.06 18.69 -9.00
C ILE A 227 -1.19 19.39 -8.50
N ALA A 228 -1.86 18.82 -7.51
CA ALA A 228 -2.99 19.42 -6.85
C ALA A 228 -2.78 19.51 -5.34
N LYS A 229 -3.30 20.56 -4.72
CA LYS A 229 -3.39 20.72 -3.26
C LYS A 229 -4.84 20.67 -2.84
N ILE A 230 -5.16 19.79 -1.90
CA ILE A 230 -6.50 19.75 -1.28
C ILE A 230 -6.56 20.80 -0.18
N ARG A 231 -7.62 21.60 -0.19
CA ARG A 231 -7.95 22.53 0.88
C ARG A 231 -9.03 21.90 1.75
N VAL A 232 -8.68 21.60 2.99
CA VAL A 232 -9.65 21.20 4.02
C VAL A 232 -10.30 22.47 4.54
N ARG A 233 -11.63 22.57 4.46
CA ARG A 233 -12.42 23.69 4.95
C ARG A 233 -13.20 23.29 6.19
#